data_33c218c610e69ca63cc3d6d19634607d
#
_entry.id   33c218c610e69ca63cc3d6d19634607d
#
_cell.length_a   1.000
_cell.length_b   1.000
_cell.length_c   1.000
_cell.angle_alpha   90.00
_cell.angle_beta   90.00
_cell.angle_gamma   90.00
#
_symmetry.space_group_name_H-M   'P 1'
#
loop_
_entity.id
_entity.type
_entity.pdbx_description
1 polymer ?
#
loop_
_entity_poly.entity_id
_entity_poly.type
_entity_poly.pdbx_seq_one_letter_code
_entity_poly.pdbx_strand_id
1 'polypeptide(L)'
;MSFNLRRYPPWARWTALIAAAGLLAVLRSSSPWEEPEEPAPRKPLQLEISTEDWSREQLSRDPNVIVVLSEAFWDPTVIEGLSFSRDPIPTFHALQEKYTNGRLLSPQFGGGTANVELEVLTGNSMRFLPEGSIAYEQFIKKDVDSLASILGRRQYTSTVISPFYNWYFDSRNVYRHFGFSRFISFEFFNPNEYVGPYIGDHAVAKRIIEQSSLSEGPDFIFANTMENHYHYFANKFKSNTIDIKDTNGNMSSEALAILETYAQGASGADAMLHELVEHYSRVKEPTIIVFFGDHLPFLEKDYFVYRESRYISGEDDPDFLDKMYSTPVLVWNNYLPQNKETLHMSPSFLGPYVLHLAKLAGSGYTDFLYDLYKRVPIIPPKSYYEAMNIREADLAEYEARQRQILALDEQAPDESAAPANDANYTMGYGAPSIASVSPASIRAGDGKLPDLRKSASVTVRGGKFGIGTIVFADGRPLPTTWLSEEAVTAEIPKNMYDKPGSLELQVKVVDEKETVLAESQVYLLSVTNQKP
;
A
#
# COMPACT_ATOMS: atom_id res chain seq x y z
N MET A 1 -7.87 -33.28 18.25
CA MET A 1 -8.37 -33.54 16.88
C MET A 1 -7.27 -33.15 15.91
N SER A 2 -6.73 -34.09 15.15
CA SER A 2 -5.66 -33.81 14.18
C SER A 2 -6.30 -33.27 12.90
N PHE A 3 -6.09 -32.00 12.61
CA PHE A 3 -6.52 -31.37 11.35
C PHE A 3 -5.63 -31.88 10.20
N ASN A 4 -6.24 -32.53 9.24
CA ASN A 4 -5.55 -33.07 8.06
C ASN A 4 -5.58 -32.04 6.92
N LEU A 5 -4.53 -31.20 6.86
CA LEU A 5 -4.36 -30.09 5.91
C LEU A 5 -4.19 -30.51 4.43
N ARG A 6 -4.15 -31.80 4.12
CA ARG A 6 -3.92 -32.29 2.76
C ARG A 6 -5.13 -32.18 1.80
N ARG A 7 -6.31 -31.77 2.29
CA ARG A 7 -7.54 -31.69 1.50
C ARG A 7 -7.87 -30.32 0.92
N TYR A 8 -7.06 -29.30 1.17
CA TYR A 8 -7.31 -27.93 0.70
C TYR A 8 -6.32 -27.55 -0.41
N PRO A 9 -6.74 -26.73 -1.39
CA PRO A 9 -5.86 -26.24 -2.45
C PRO A 9 -4.72 -25.37 -1.85
N PRO A 10 -3.58 -25.25 -2.54
CA PRO A 10 -2.38 -24.58 -1.99
C PRO A 10 -2.64 -23.20 -1.38
N TRP A 11 -3.48 -22.40 -2.00
CA TRP A 11 -3.84 -21.06 -1.51
C TRP A 11 -4.61 -21.08 -0.18
N ALA A 12 -5.47 -22.07 0.05
CA ALA A 12 -6.25 -22.18 1.29
C ALA A 12 -5.42 -22.73 2.47
N ARG A 13 -4.23 -23.31 2.21
CA ARG A 13 -3.29 -23.74 3.27
C ARG A 13 -2.54 -22.58 3.87
N TRP A 14 -2.29 -21.55 3.08
CA TRP A 14 -1.52 -20.37 3.49
C TRP A 14 -2.35 -19.41 4.34
N THR A 15 -3.65 -19.25 4.05
CA THR A 15 -4.56 -18.45 4.88
C THR A 15 -4.70 -19.01 6.30
N ALA A 16 -4.67 -20.33 6.47
CA ALA A 16 -4.73 -20.97 7.79
C ALA A 16 -3.43 -20.83 8.59
N LEU A 17 -2.27 -20.75 7.93
CA LEU A 17 -0.97 -20.56 8.57
C LEU A 17 -0.73 -19.10 8.98
N ILE A 18 -1.19 -18.14 8.18
CA ILE A 18 -1.11 -16.69 8.51
C ILE A 18 -1.99 -16.37 9.71
N ALA A 19 -3.20 -16.95 9.79
CA ALA A 19 -4.06 -16.83 10.97
C ALA A 19 -3.44 -17.44 12.23
N ALA A 20 -2.69 -18.55 12.11
CA ALA A 20 -2.01 -19.19 13.24
C ALA A 20 -0.76 -18.41 13.69
N ALA A 21 0.00 -17.80 12.78
CA ALA A 21 1.16 -16.97 13.11
C ALA A 21 0.76 -15.65 13.78
N GLY A 22 -0.30 -15.00 13.29
CA GLY A 22 -0.89 -13.82 13.92
C GLY A 22 -1.41 -14.10 15.33
N LEU A 23 -2.06 -15.24 15.55
CA LEU A 23 -2.59 -15.65 16.87
C LEU A 23 -1.46 -15.94 17.88
N LEU A 24 -0.32 -16.46 17.42
CA LEU A 24 0.85 -16.73 18.29
C LEU A 24 1.63 -15.46 18.67
N ALA A 25 1.62 -14.43 17.83
CA ALA A 25 2.20 -13.13 18.16
C ALA A 25 1.38 -12.39 19.23
N VAL A 26 0.05 -12.45 19.17
CA VAL A 26 -0.86 -11.84 20.16
C VAL A 26 -0.79 -12.53 21.53
N LEU A 27 -0.49 -13.83 21.61
CA LEU A 27 -0.41 -14.57 22.88
C LEU A 27 0.91 -14.37 23.65
N ARG A 28 1.90 -13.64 23.11
CA ARG A 28 3.19 -13.40 23.77
C ARG A 28 3.36 -12.04 24.44
N SER A 29 2.46 -11.10 24.25
CA SER A 29 2.49 -9.80 24.93
C SER A 29 1.55 -9.79 26.14
N SER A 30 2.01 -10.28 27.28
CA SER A 30 1.34 -10.09 28.59
C SER A 30 1.78 -8.74 29.16
N SER A 31 1.23 -7.65 28.68
CA SER A 31 1.14 -6.41 29.43
C SER A 31 -0.33 -6.15 29.83
N PRO A 32 -0.61 -5.53 30.99
CA PRO A 32 -1.98 -5.22 31.39
C PRO A 32 -2.61 -4.35 30.31
N TRP A 33 -3.82 -4.70 29.88
CA TRP A 33 -4.59 -3.99 28.89
C TRP A 33 -4.94 -2.60 29.43
N GLU A 34 -4.28 -1.55 28.97
CA GLU A 34 -4.81 -0.20 29.10
C GLU A 34 -6.05 -0.10 28.19
N GLU A 35 -7.15 0.40 28.74
CA GLU A 35 -8.32 0.72 27.93
C GLU A 35 -7.89 1.68 26.82
N PRO A 36 -8.34 1.48 25.56
CA PRO A 36 -8.01 2.39 24.50
C PRO A 36 -8.58 3.77 24.84
N GLU A 37 -7.72 4.77 24.95
CA GLU A 37 -8.18 6.15 24.94
C GLU A 37 -8.97 6.37 23.64
N GLU A 38 -10.15 6.97 23.75
CA GLU A 38 -10.86 7.46 22.57
C GLU A 38 -9.88 8.33 21.74
N PRO A 39 -9.77 8.12 20.44
CA PRO A 39 -8.89 8.94 19.63
C PRO A 39 -9.27 10.40 19.84
N ALA A 40 -8.30 11.23 20.23
CA ALA A 40 -8.53 12.65 20.45
C ALA A 40 -9.23 13.25 19.22
N PRO A 41 -10.22 14.15 19.43
CA PRO A 41 -10.93 14.75 18.32
C PRO A 41 -9.94 15.40 17.35
N ARG A 42 -10.02 15.01 16.08
CA ARG A 42 -9.15 15.56 15.03
C ARG A 42 -9.35 17.07 14.95
N LYS A 43 -8.28 17.81 14.75
CA LYS A 43 -8.37 19.26 14.53
C LYS A 43 -9.13 19.48 13.22
N PRO A 44 -9.98 20.52 13.13
CA PRO A 44 -10.62 20.87 11.88
C PRO A 44 -9.57 21.13 10.78
N LEU A 45 -9.78 20.58 9.59
CA LEU A 45 -8.93 20.87 8.43
C LEU A 45 -9.04 22.33 8.02
N GLN A 46 -7.91 22.91 7.65
CA GLN A 46 -7.88 24.16 6.94
C GLN A 46 -8.24 23.90 5.47
N LEU A 47 -9.52 24.05 5.12
CA LEU A 47 -10.02 23.77 3.77
C LEU A 47 -9.70 24.87 2.76
N GLU A 48 -9.32 26.06 3.22
CA GLU A 48 -8.91 27.17 2.36
C GLU A 48 -7.40 27.38 2.49
N ILE A 49 -6.71 27.17 1.38
CA ILE A 49 -5.25 27.34 1.32
C ILE A 49 -4.98 28.61 0.53
N SER A 50 -4.27 29.57 1.15
CA SER A 50 -3.80 30.76 0.48
C SER A 50 -2.37 30.58 0.03
N THR A 51 -2.10 30.90 -1.24
CA THR A 51 -0.75 30.95 -1.81
C THR A 51 -0.19 32.39 -1.86
N GLU A 52 -0.88 33.35 -1.22
CA GLU A 52 -0.46 34.78 -1.23
C GLU A 52 0.94 34.99 -0.66
N ASP A 53 1.32 34.19 0.33
CA ASP A 53 2.64 34.22 0.98
C ASP A 53 3.71 33.37 0.27
N TRP A 54 3.38 32.77 -0.88
CA TRP A 54 4.32 31.94 -1.62
C TRP A 54 5.17 32.80 -2.58
N SER A 55 6.46 32.53 -2.65
CA SER A 55 7.32 33.15 -3.64
C SER A 55 6.98 32.68 -5.06
N ARG A 56 7.34 33.48 -6.07
CA ARG A 56 7.21 33.06 -7.48
C ARG A 56 8.02 31.81 -7.78
N GLU A 57 9.17 31.65 -7.14
CA GLU A 57 10.02 30.45 -7.27
C GLU A 57 9.28 29.21 -6.75
N GLN A 58 8.66 29.28 -5.57
CA GLN A 58 7.87 28.18 -5.02
C GLN A 58 6.71 27.77 -5.94
N LEU A 59 5.96 28.73 -6.46
CA LEU A 59 4.82 28.48 -7.37
C LEU A 59 5.25 27.97 -8.76
N SER A 60 6.53 28.14 -9.14
CA SER A 60 7.05 27.70 -10.43
C SER A 60 7.68 26.30 -10.40
N ARG A 61 7.80 25.68 -9.22
CA ARG A 61 8.32 24.32 -9.08
C ARG A 61 7.33 23.31 -9.64
N ASP A 62 7.85 22.25 -10.23
CA ASP A 62 7.03 21.08 -10.55
C ASP A 62 6.45 20.52 -9.23
N PRO A 63 5.15 20.16 -9.18
CA PRO A 63 4.50 19.72 -7.94
C PRO A 63 4.91 18.31 -7.54
N ASN A 64 4.89 18.03 -6.25
CA ASN A 64 4.81 16.64 -5.79
C ASN A 64 3.49 16.02 -6.26
N VAL A 65 3.55 14.81 -6.73
CA VAL A 65 2.39 14.01 -7.16
C VAL A 65 2.29 12.79 -6.26
N ILE A 66 1.30 12.79 -5.39
CA ILE A 66 1.03 11.72 -4.43
C ILE A 66 -0.27 11.03 -4.84
N VAL A 67 -0.17 9.76 -5.17
CA VAL A 67 -1.30 8.92 -5.58
C VAL A 67 -1.50 7.84 -4.54
N VAL A 68 -2.62 7.89 -3.84
CA VAL A 68 -2.99 6.96 -2.77
C VAL A 68 -4.14 6.09 -3.25
N LEU A 69 -3.84 4.81 -3.42
CA LEU A 69 -4.82 3.76 -3.59
C LEU A 69 -5.18 3.24 -2.20
N SER A 70 -6.38 3.56 -1.74
CA SER A 70 -6.88 3.12 -0.45
C SER A 70 -7.66 1.82 -0.60
N GLU A 71 -7.16 0.76 0.03
CA GLU A 71 -7.69 -0.60 -0.03
C GLU A 71 -9.18 -0.64 0.28
N ALA A 72 -9.95 -1.12 -0.69
CA ALA A 72 -11.39 -1.30 -0.62
C ALA A 72 -12.16 -0.04 -0.14
N PHE A 73 -11.64 1.17 -0.40
CA PHE A 73 -12.26 2.40 0.07
C PHE A 73 -13.55 2.69 -0.70
N TRP A 74 -14.63 2.74 0.04
CA TRP A 74 -15.98 3.01 -0.44
C TRP A 74 -16.76 3.72 0.67
N ASP A 75 -17.73 4.53 0.31
CA ASP A 75 -18.58 5.26 1.24
C ASP A 75 -19.80 4.41 1.65
N PRO A 76 -19.85 3.83 2.85
CA PRO A 76 -20.99 3.03 3.28
C PRO A 76 -22.24 3.87 3.60
N THR A 77 -22.11 5.20 3.70
CA THR A 77 -23.24 6.08 4.01
C THR A 77 -24.20 6.26 2.84
N VAL A 78 -23.80 5.81 1.63
CA VAL A 78 -24.68 5.79 0.45
C VAL A 78 -25.80 4.73 0.54
N ILE A 79 -25.71 3.81 1.51
CA ILE A 79 -26.77 2.82 1.76
C ILE A 79 -27.95 3.51 2.44
N GLU A 80 -29.07 3.57 1.72
CA GLU A 80 -30.29 4.17 2.25
C GLU A 80 -30.88 3.42 3.44
N GLY A 81 -31.39 4.15 4.42
CA GLY A 81 -32.01 3.59 5.61
C GLY A 81 -31.04 3.14 6.71
N LEU A 82 -29.75 3.43 6.56
CA LEU A 82 -28.79 3.25 7.63
C LEU A 82 -28.54 4.56 8.39
N SER A 83 -28.33 4.45 9.68
CA SER A 83 -27.95 5.56 10.56
C SER A 83 -26.66 5.20 11.28
N PHE A 84 -25.64 6.02 11.11
CA PHE A 84 -24.33 5.88 11.72
C PHE A 84 -24.25 6.72 12.99
N SER A 85 -23.64 6.20 14.06
CA SER A 85 -23.41 6.95 15.30
C SER A 85 -22.53 8.19 15.08
N ARG A 86 -21.64 8.13 14.11
CA ARG A 86 -20.84 9.23 13.55
C ARG A 86 -20.51 8.96 12.10
N ASP A 87 -20.22 10.01 11.35
CA ASP A 87 -19.71 9.86 9.98
C ASP A 87 -18.40 9.06 9.96
N PRO A 88 -18.31 7.94 9.21
CA PRO A 88 -17.08 7.15 9.11
C PRO A 88 -15.95 7.87 8.34
N ILE A 89 -16.28 8.75 7.39
CA ILE A 89 -15.31 9.39 6.49
C ILE A 89 -15.50 10.92 6.40
N PRO A 90 -15.51 11.63 7.54
CA PRO A 90 -15.85 13.05 7.59
C PRO A 90 -14.86 13.96 6.87
N THR A 91 -13.58 13.56 6.79
CA THR A 91 -12.57 14.31 6.04
C THR A 91 -12.85 14.25 4.54
N PHE A 92 -13.12 13.05 4.04
CA PHE A 92 -13.42 12.82 2.64
C PHE A 92 -14.66 13.63 2.21
N HIS A 93 -15.74 13.58 3.00
CA HIS A 93 -16.96 14.36 2.75
C HIS A 93 -16.71 15.87 2.76
N ALA A 94 -15.97 16.38 3.74
CA ALA A 94 -15.64 17.81 3.78
C ALA A 94 -14.81 18.28 2.58
N LEU A 95 -13.87 17.44 2.11
CA LEU A 95 -13.04 17.74 0.94
C LEU A 95 -13.82 17.62 -0.36
N GLN A 96 -14.77 16.70 -0.46
CA GLN A 96 -15.65 16.57 -1.63
C GLN A 96 -16.47 17.84 -1.91
N GLU A 97 -16.78 18.61 -0.89
CA GLU A 97 -17.53 19.86 -1.08
C GLU A 97 -16.73 20.91 -1.86
N LYS A 98 -15.40 20.91 -1.74
CA LYS A 98 -14.52 21.97 -2.26
C LYS A 98 -13.60 21.55 -3.39
N TYR A 99 -13.18 20.31 -3.41
CA TYR A 99 -12.17 19.81 -4.35
C TYR A 99 -12.77 18.91 -5.43
N THR A 100 -12.02 18.74 -6.51
CA THR A 100 -12.35 17.80 -7.58
C THR A 100 -12.52 16.41 -6.99
N ASN A 101 -13.63 15.77 -7.29
CA ASN A 101 -13.97 14.45 -6.78
C ASN A 101 -14.91 13.73 -7.76
N GLY A 102 -15.24 12.50 -7.48
CA GLY A 102 -16.16 11.72 -8.30
C GLY A 102 -16.00 10.24 -8.12
N ARG A 103 -16.10 9.49 -9.23
CA ARG A 103 -16.08 8.03 -9.21
C ARG A 103 -15.19 7.46 -10.31
N LEU A 104 -14.51 6.38 -9.99
CA LEU A 104 -13.79 5.53 -10.96
C LEU A 104 -14.60 4.27 -11.18
N LEU A 105 -14.85 3.89 -12.45
CA LEU A 105 -15.40 2.58 -12.76
C LEU A 105 -14.28 1.54 -12.74
N SER A 106 -14.08 0.91 -11.58
CA SER A 106 -13.04 -0.09 -11.39
C SER A 106 -13.23 -1.31 -12.30
N PRO A 107 -12.15 -1.93 -12.80
CA PRO A 107 -12.24 -3.21 -13.47
C PRO A 107 -12.47 -4.38 -12.50
N GLN A 108 -12.40 -4.16 -11.18
CA GLN A 108 -12.38 -5.17 -10.14
C GLN A 108 -13.49 -4.99 -9.11
N PHE A 109 -13.85 -6.10 -8.45
CA PHE A 109 -14.72 -6.14 -7.29
C PHE A 109 -14.14 -7.09 -6.23
N GLY A 110 -14.00 -6.60 -4.99
CA GLY A 110 -13.63 -7.43 -3.84
C GLY A 110 -12.21 -7.99 -3.85
N GLY A 111 -11.31 -7.42 -4.65
CA GLY A 111 -9.91 -7.84 -4.77
C GLY A 111 -9.35 -7.57 -6.16
N GLY A 112 -8.06 -7.86 -6.36
CA GLY A 112 -7.39 -7.64 -7.65
C GLY A 112 -6.77 -6.25 -7.78
N THR A 113 -6.32 -5.67 -6.69
CA THR A 113 -5.70 -4.34 -6.58
C THR A 113 -4.63 -4.08 -7.64
N ALA A 114 -3.74 -5.06 -7.91
CA ALA A 114 -2.70 -4.96 -8.94
C ALA A 114 -3.23 -4.62 -10.34
N ASN A 115 -4.46 -5.02 -10.66
CA ASN A 115 -5.10 -4.70 -11.94
C ASN A 115 -5.53 -3.23 -12.01
N VAL A 116 -5.97 -2.67 -10.88
CA VAL A 116 -6.30 -1.24 -10.78
C VAL A 116 -5.04 -0.38 -10.79
N GLU A 117 -3.99 -0.83 -10.10
CA GLU A 117 -2.67 -0.21 -10.14
C GLU A 117 -2.12 -0.14 -11.58
N LEU A 118 -2.22 -1.24 -12.35
CA LEU A 118 -1.83 -1.23 -13.76
C LEU A 118 -2.54 -0.10 -14.53
N GLU A 119 -3.87 -0.03 -14.39
CA GLU A 119 -4.66 0.99 -15.09
C GLU A 119 -4.20 2.40 -14.73
N VAL A 120 -4.09 2.72 -13.44
CA VAL A 120 -3.73 4.05 -12.97
C VAL A 120 -2.29 4.43 -13.35
N LEU A 121 -1.35 3.49 -13.18
CA LEU A 121 0.08 3.78 -13.37
C LEU A 121 0.49 3.82 -14.84
N THR A 122 -0.13 3.01 -15.70
CA THR A 122 0.32 2.85 -17.09
C THR A 122 -0.68 3.36 -18.13
N GLY A 123 -1.93 3.55 -17.75
CA GLY A 123 -3.00 3.86 -18.69
C GLY A 123 -3.45 2.67 -19.55
N ASN A 124 -2.98 1.44 -19.27
CA ASN A 124 -3.46 0.24 -19.94
C ASN A 124 -4.70 -0.29 -19.24
N SER A 125 -5.72 -0.69 -20.00
CA SER A 125 -6.99 -1.12 -19.44
C SER A 125 -7.10 -2.64 -19.29
N MET A 126 -7.61 -3.11 -18.15
CA MET A 126 -7.95 -4.52 -17.95
C MET A 126 -9.06 -5.00 -18.90
N ARG A 127 -9.86 -4.08 -19.45
CA ARG A 127 -10.96 -4.43 -20.37
C ARG A 127 -10.50 -5.03 -21.70
N PHE A 128 -9.22 -4.87 -22.05
CA PHE A 128 -8.61 -5.46 -23.25
C PHE A 128 -7.74 -6.69 -22.94
N LEU A 129 -7.72 -7.14 -21.70
CA LEU A 129 -7.01 -8.34 -21.25
C LEU A 129 -8.01 -9.46 -20.95
N PRO A 130 -7.58 -10.75 -20.97
CA PRO A 130 -8.44 -11.87 -20.66
C PRO A 130 -9.06 -11.72 -19.25
N GLU A 131 -10.34 -12.04 -19.15
CA GLU A 131 -11.06 -12.02 -17.88
C GLU A 131 -10.39 -12.95 -16.84
N GLY A 132 -10.33 -12.50 -15.58
CA GLY A 132 -9.68 -13.24 -14.50
C GLY A 132 -8.14 -13.17 -14.51
N SER A 133 -7.54 -12.40 -15.41
CA SER A 133 -6.09 -12.18 -15.41
C SER A 133 -5.64 -11.37 -14.20
N ILE A 134 -4.42 -11.66 -13.73
CA ILE A 134 -3.62 -10.78 -12.87
C ILE A 134 -2.52 -10.19 -13.74
N ALA A 135 -2.67 -8.91 -14.10
CA ALA A 135 -1.83 -8.29 -15.12
C ALA A 135 -0.35 -8.28 -14.76
N TYR A 136 -0.03 -8.06 -13.51
CA TYR A 136 1.34 -8.04 -12.99
C TYR A 136 2.06 -9.38 -13.22
N GLU A 137 1.40 -10.48 -12.95
CA GLU A 137 1.98 -11.82 -13.10
C GLU A 137 2.08 -12.28 -14.55
N GLN A 138 1.15 -11.83 -15.40
CA GLN A 138 0.98 -12.41 -16.73
C GLN A 138 1.55 -11.55 -17.87
N PHE A 139 1.48 -10.21 -17.75
CA PHE A 139 1.76 -9.32 -18.87
C PHE A 139 2.91 -8.35 -18.66
N ILE A 140 3.36 -8.12 -17.41
CA ILE A 140 4.48 -7.21 -17.14
C ILE A 140 5.78 -8.02 -17.04
N LYS A 141 6.42 -8.23 -18.19
CA LYS A 141 7.68 -8.99 -18.32
C LYS A 141 8.81 -8.15 -18.92
N LYS A 142 8.56 -6.90 -19.21
CA LYS A 142 9.53 -5.93 -19.74
C LYS A 142 9.16 -4.52 -19.25
N ASP A 143 10.04 -3.56 -19.50
CA ASP A 143 9.77 -2.18 -19.16
C ASP A 143 8.53 -1.67 -19.89
N VAL A 144 7.61 -1.09 -19.09
CA VAL A 144 6.36 -0.47 -19.54
C VAL A 144 6.35 0.98 -19.09
N ASP A 145 6.10 1.89 -20.02
CA ASP A 145 6.02 3.31 -19.67
C ASP A 145 4.86 3.55 -18.70
N SER A 146 5.17 4.22 -17.60
CA SER A 146 4.24 4.49 -16.48
C SER A 146 4.39 5.91 -15.99
N LEU A 147 3.55 6.33 -15.06
CA LEU A 147 3.73 7.61 -14.36
C LEU A 147 5.14 7.74 -13.75
N ALA A 148 5.68 6.65 -13.19
CA ALA A 148 7.02 6.68 -12.58
C ALA A 148 8.11 6.94 -13.61
N SER A 149 8.11 6.24 -14.74
CA SER A 149 9.10 6.44 -15.81
C SER A 149 8.93 7.80 -16.52
N ILE A 150 7.67 8.25 -16.73
CA ILE A 150 7.35 9.56 -17.33
C ILE A 150 7.87 10.68 -16.45
N LEU A 151 7.56 10.66 -15.16
CA LEU A 151 8.00 11.67 -14.21
C LEU A 151 9.49 11.56 -13.89
N GLY A 152 10.06 10.33 -13.88
CA GLY A 152 11.49 10.10 -13.75
C GLY A 152 12.33 10.80 -14.84
N ARG A 153 11.83 10.87 -16.09
CA ARG A 153 12.45 11.65 -17.18
C ARG A 153 12.46 13.17 -16.91
N ARG A 154 11.66 13.62 -15.93
CA ARG A 154 11.59 14.99 -15.43
C ARG A 154 12.30 15.17 -14.09
N GLN A 155 13.16 14.23 -13.71
CA GLN A 155 13.95 14.23 -12.47
C GLN A 155 13.13 14.11 -11.17
N TYR A 156 11.92 13.54 -11.24
CA TYR A 156 11.19 13.14 -10.05
C TYR A 156 11.87 11.96 -9.37
N THR A 157 11.90 11.97 -8.04
CA THR A 157 12.17 10.77 -7.25
C THR A 157 10.86 9.98 -7.16
N SER A 158 10.85 8.73 -7.65
CA SER A 158 9.64 7.91 -7.67
C SER A 158 9.71 6.80 -6.64
N THR A 159 8.74 6.78 -5.72
CA THR A 159 8.68 5.83 -4.60
C THR A 159 7.33 5.12 -4.56
N VAL A 160 7.37 3.78 -4.44
CA VAL A 160 6.19 2.99 -4.04
C VAL A 160 6.25 2.74 -2.54
N ILE A 161 5.09 2.87 -1.86
CA ILE A 161 4.91 2.54 -0.45
C ILE A 161 3.74 1.56 -0.36
N SER A 162 4.02 0.32 0.08
CA SER A 162 3.00 -0.71 0.23
C SER A 162 3.30 -1.57 1.45
N PRO A 163 2.46 -1.55 2.49
CA PRO A 163 2.64 -2.34 3.69
C PRO A 163 2.26 -3.82 3.48
N PHE A 164 2.61 -4.36 2.32
CA PHE A 164 2.41 -5.76 1.99
C PHE A 164 3.69 -6.39 1.42
N TYR A 165 3.68 -7.71 1.22
CA TYR A 165 4.86 -8.48 0.81
C TYR A 165 5.36 -8.09 -0.57
N ASN A 166 6.65 -7.83 -0.68
CA ASN A 166 7.31 -7.38 -1.92
C ASN A 166 7.16 -8.35 -3.11
N TRP A 167 7.02 -9.64 -2.83
CA TRP A 167 6.91 -10.70 -3.83
C TRP A 167 5.46 -10.98 -4.28
N TYR A 168 4.45 -10.43 -3.58
CA TYR A 168 3.06 -10.67 -3.91
C TYR A 168 2.71 -10.01 -5.25
N PHE A 169 2.03 -10.74 -6.14
CA PHE A 169 1.81 -10.34 -7.54
C PHE A 169 3.09 -9.94 -8.29
N ASP A 170 4.26 -10.45 -7.89
CA ASP A 170 5.55 -10.05 -8.48
C ASP A 170 5.85 -8.54 -8.39
N SER A 171 5.24 -7.85 -7.42
CA SER A 171 5.23 -6.38 -7.30
C SER A 171 6.63 -5.76 -7.33
N ARG A 172 7.62 -6.39 -6.67
CA ARG A 172 9.00 -5.92 -6.67
C ARG A 172 9.56 -5.77 -8.08
N ASN A 173 9.34 -6.76 -8.94
CA ASN A 173 9.84 -6.73 -10.33
C ASN A 173 8.99 -5.79 -11.19
N VAL A 174 7.67 -5.80 -11.00
CA VAL A 174 6.75 -4.95 -11.77
C VAL A 174 7.03 -3.47 -11.53
N TYR A 175 7.23 -3.02 -10.28
CA TYR A 175 7.55 -1.62 -10.02
C TYR A 175 8.90 -1.20 -10.59
N ARG A 176 9.86 -2.12 -10.69
CA ARG A 176 11.11 -1.88 -11.42
C ARG A 176 10.87 -1.66 -12.91
N HIS A 177 10.06 -2.52 -13.54
CA HIS A 177 9.66 -2.40 -14.94
C HIS A 177 8.82 -1.15 -15.22
N PHE A 178 8.13 -0.61 -14.20
CA PHE A 178 7.44 0.67 -14.30
C PHE A 178 8.36 1.87 -14.11
N GLY A 179 9.62 1.66 -13.75
CA GLY A 179 10.63 2.72 -13.62
C GLY A 179 10.61 3.43 -12.26
N PHE A 180 10.02 2.85 -11.23
CA PHE A 180 10.19 3.36 -9.87
C PHE A 180 11.64 3.24 -9.41
N SER A 181 12.10 4.22 -8.62
CA SER A 181 13.44 4.21 -8.05
C SER A 181 13.51 3.59 -6.65
N ARG A 182 12.37 3.45 -5.98
CA ARG A 182 12.28 2.93 -4.61
C ARG A 182 10.98 2.16 -4.36
N PHE A 183 11.08 1.09 -3.56
CA PHE A 183 9.93 0.37 -3.04
C PHE A 183 10.08 0.11 -1.53
N ILE A 184 9.21 0.71 -0.73
CA ILE A 184 9.10 0.48 0.72
C ILE A 184 7.98 -0.53 0.93
N SER A 185 8.35 -1.80 1.10
CA SER A 185 7.44 -2.92 1.32
C SER A 185 7.30 -3.25 2.80
N PHE A 186 6.44 -4.19 3.13
CA PHE A 186 6.09 -4.63 4.48
C PHE A 186 7.30 -4.81 5.41
N GLU A 187 8.38 -5.38 4.92
CA GLU A 187 9.58 -5.72 5.69
C GLU A 187 10.27 -4.49 6.31
N PHE A 188 9.99 -3.30 5.78
CA PHE A 188 10.55 -2.03 6.22
C PHE A 188 9.64 -1.22 7.15
N PHE A 189 8.45 -1.73 7.50
CA PHE A 189 7.55 -1.11 8.46
C PHE A 189 7.90 -1.49 9.90
N ASN A 190 7.34 -0.76 10.84
CA ASN A 190 7.54 -0.97 12.27
C ASN A 190 6.51 -1.99 12.79
N PRO A 191 6.93 -3.02 13.54
CA PRO A 191 5.99 -4.01 14.09
C PRO A 191 4.96 -3.43 15.08
N ASN A 192 5.13 -2.21 15.58
CA ASN A 192 4.16 -1.55 16.46
C ASN A 192 3.08 -0.76 15.68
N GLU A 193 3.17 -0.71 14.35
CA GLU A 193 2.25 0.03 13.48
C GLU A 193 1.04 -0.81 13.01
N TYR A 194 0.85 -2.03 13.56
CA TYR A 194 -0.31 -2.84 13.25
C TYR A 194 -1.61 -2.24 13.79
N VAL A 195 -2.63 -2.23 12.92
CA VAL A 195 -4.04 -1.95 13.27
C VAL A 195 -4.86 -3.16 12.85
N GLY A 196 -5.31 -3.95 13.80
CA GLY A 196 -5.85 -5.27 13.51
C GLY A 196 -4.79 -6.20 12.91
N PRO A 197 -5.08 -6.94 11.83
CA PRO A 197 -4.14 -7.90 11.23
C PRO A 197 -3.13 -7.26 10.26
N TYR A 198 -3.23 -5.98 9.95
CA TYR A 198 -2.41 -5.28 8.95
C TYR A 198 -1.70 -4.06 9.54
N ILE A 199 -0.71 -3.56 8.83
CA ILE A 199 -0.10 -2.26 9.11
C ILE A 199 -1.16 -1.18 8.89
N GLY A 200 -1.26 -0.25 9.83
CA GLY A 200 -2.24 0.82 9.79
C GLY A 200 -1.96 1.88 8.73
N ASP A 201 -3.00 2.50 8.21
CA ASP A 201 -2.90 3.50 7.16
C ASP A 201 -2.13 4.75 7.61
N HIS A 202 -2.16 5.08 8.91
CA HIS A 202 -1.33 6.14 9.51
C HIS A 202 0.18 5.91 9.30
N ALA A 203 0.63 4.65 9.28
CA ALA A 203 2.03 4.34 9.00
C ALA A 203 2.39 4.62 7.55
N VAL A 204 1.45 4.42 6.62
CA VAL A 204 1.63 4.77 5.21
C VAL A 204 1.70 6.30 5.04
N ALA A 205 0.81 7.07 5.71
CA ALA A 205 0.88 8.53 5.72
C ALA A 205 2.24 9.04 6.20
N LYS A 206 2.72 8.50 7.33
CA LYS A 206 4.04 8.82 7.88
C LYS A 206 5.15 8.61 6.84
N ARG A 207 5.14 7.47 6.13
CA ARG A 207 6.15 7.16 5.10
C ARG A 207 6.06 8.08 3.89
N ILE A 208 4.86 8.46 3.47
CA ILE A 208 4.65 9.44 2.40
C ILE A 208 5.31 10.78 2.78
N ILE A 209 4.99 11.29 3.97
CA ILE A 209 5.53 12.55 4.49
C ILE A 209 7.05 12.50 4.65
N GLU A 210 7.57 11.41 5.20
CA GLU A 210 9.02 11.22 5.37
C GLU A 210 9.74 11.21 4.02
N GLN A 211 9.23 10.46 3.03
CA GLN A 211 9.90 10.36 1.72
C GLN A 211 9.91 11.68 0.97
N SER A 212 8.78 12.40 0.93
CA SER A 212 8.73 13.71 0.28
C SER A 212 9.61 14.78 0.96
N SER A 213 9.93 14.60 2.24
CA SER A 213 10.82 15.52 2.97
C SER A 213 12.31 15.26 2.76
N LEU A 214 12.68 14.11 2.18
CA LEU A 214 14.08 13.70 2.00
C LEU A 214 14.65 14.07 0.62
N SER A 215 13.82 14.34 -0.36
CA SER A 215 14.26 14.68 -1.71
C SER A 215 14.48 16.21 -1.85
N GLU A 216 15.43 16.60 -2.69
CA GLU A 216 15.65 18.01 -3.05
C GLU A 216 14.78 18.45 -4.24
N GLY A 217 14.22 17.51 -4.98
CA GLY A 217 13.38 17.71 -6.16
C GLY A 217 11.93 17.26 -5.93
N PRO A 218 11.09 17.33 -6.97
CA PRO A 218 9.72 16.89 -6.86
C PRO A 218 9.62 15.36 -6.72
N ASP A 219 8.64 14.91 -5.95
CA ASP A 219 8.38 13.50 -5.70
C ASP A 219 7.17 12.99 -6.46
N PHE A 220 7.28 11.77 -6.97
CA PHE A 220 6.15 10.94 -7.33
C PHE A 220 6.03 9.79 -6.33
N ILE A 221 4.99 9.81 -5.51
CA ILE A 221 4.75 8.77 -4.53
C ILE A 221 3.46 8.04 -4.90
N PHE A 222 3.57 6.74 -5.15
CA PHE A 222 2.44 5.84 -5.26
C PHE A 222 2.36 5.02 -3.98
N ALA A 223 1.23 5.13 -3.28
CA ALA A 223 1.02 4.38 -2.05
C ALA A 223 -0.26 3.56 -2.16
N ASN A 224 -0.22 2.29 -1.76
CA ASN A 224 -1.40 1.52 -1.47
C ASN A 224 -1.46 1.20 0.03
N THR A 225 -2.66 0.88 0.55
CA THR A 225 -2.89 0.61 1.97
C THR A 225 -3.39 -0.80 2.20
N MET A 226 -3.44 -1.23 3.45
CA MET A 226 -3.85 -2.60 3.79
C MET A 226 -4.78 -2.68 5.02
N GLU A 227 -4.93 -1.62 5.81
CA GLU A 227 -5.69 -1.66 7.07
C GLU A 227 -7.10 -2.19 6.86
N ASN A 228 -7.76 -1.73 5.80
CA ASN A 228 -9.15 -2.11 5.51
C ASN A 228 -9.28 -3.34 4.59
N HIS A 229 -8.21 -4.12 4.37
CA HIS A 229 -8.28 -5.34 3.58
C HIS A 229 -9.20 -6.40 4.20
N TYR A 230 -9.92 -7.16 3.39
CA TYR A 230 -10.77 -8.29 3.78
C TYR A 230 -10.02 -9.28 4.70
N HIS A 231 -10.62 -9.90 5.75
CA HIS A 231 -12.04 -10.08 6.09
C HIS A 231 -12.51 -9.07 7.17
N TYR A 232 -13.84 -8.85 7.22
CA TYR A 232 -14.48 -7.92 8.16
C TYR A 232 -15.18 -8.64 9.32
N PHE A 233 -14.46 -9.51 10.03
CA PHE A 233 -14.98 -10.22 11.21
C PHE A 233 -15.03 -9.30 12.45
N ALA A 234 -15.93 -9.54 13.37
CA ALA A 234 -16.28 -8.65 14.48
C ALA A 234 -15.10 -8.24 15.41
N ASN A 235 -14.02 -9.02 15.44
CA ASN A 235 -12.82 -8.74 16.23
C ASN A 235 -11.58 -8.42 15.38
N LYS A 236 -11.78 -7.95 14.14
CA LYS A 236 -10.70 -7.49 13.27
C LYS A 236 -9.92 -6.34 13.92
N PHE A 237 -10.64 -5.37 14.47
CA PHE A 237 -10.07 -4.25 15.22
C PHE A 237 -10.26 -4.45 16.73
N LYS A 238 -9.45 -3.79 17.54
CA LYS A 238 -9.55 -3.85 19.00
C LYS A 238 -10.92 -3.41 19.49
N SER A 239 -11.50 -2.40 18.84
CA SER A 239 -12.88 -1.95 19.04
C SER A 239 -13.42 -1.30 17.77
N ASN A 240 -14.69 -1.51 17.49
CA ASN A 240 -15.43 -0.69 16.54
C ASN A 240 -16.06 0.47 17.33
N THR A 241 -15.86 1.69 16.83
CA THR A 241 -16.37 2.92 17.48
C THR A 241 -17.48 3.58 16.66
N ILE A 242 -17.95 2.90 15.63
CA ILE A 242 -19.02 3.34 14.74
C ILE A 242 -20.13 2.30 14.83
N ASP A 243 -21.23 2.66 15.49
CA ASP A 243 -22.44 1.84 15.53
C ASP A 243 -23.31 2.17 14.32
N ILE A 244 -23.90 1.14 13.73
CA ILE A 244 -24.83 1.27 12.59
C ILE A 244 -26.19 0.71 12.95
N LYS A 245 -27.23 1.47 12.66
CA LYS A 245 -28.63 1.06 12.87
C LYS A 245 -29.34 1.01 11.52
N ASP A 246 -29.94 -0.13 11.22
CA ASP A 246 -30.88 -0.26 10.11
C ASP A 246 -32.25 0.24 10.55
N THR A 247 -32.68 1.39 10.03
CA THR A 247 -33.99 1.98 10.33
C THR A 247 -35.14 1.26 9.62
N ASN A 248 -34.84 0.46 8.63
CA ASN A 248 -35.82 -0.32 7.83
C ASN A 248 -36.01 -1.74 8.37
N GLY A 249 -35.10 -2.23 9.23
CA GLY A 249 -35.18 -3.55 9.85
C GLY A 249 -34.98 -4.73 8.89
N ASN A 250 -34.20 -4.53 7.82
CA ASN A 250 -33.94 -5.55 6.80
C ASN A 250 -32.69 -6.39 7.09
N MET A 251 -31.69 -5.78 7.77
CA MET A 251 -30.39 -6.37 7.97
C MET A 251 -30.33 -7.26 9.21
N SER A 252 -29.67 -8.38 9.09
CA SER A 252 -29.32 -9.25 10.21
C SER A 252 -28.24 -8.56 11.09
N SER A 253 -28.12 -9.03 12.34
CA SER A 253 -27.05 -8.58 13.23
C SER A 253 -25.65 -8.93 12.68
N GLU A 254 -25.54 -10.01 11.92
CA GLU A 254 -24.30 -10.42 11.26
C GLU A 254 -23.90 -9.41 10.18
N ALA A 255 -24.82 -9.04 9.30
CA ALA A 255 -24.58 -8.07 8.24
C ALA A 255 -24.22 -6.69 8.80
N LEU A 256 -24.90 -6.26 9.88
CA LEU A 256 -24.56 -5.01 10.57
C LEU A 256 -23.16 -5.06 11.17
N ALA A 257 -22.78 -6.14 11.86
CA ALA A 257 -21.45 -6.27 12.47
C ALA A 257 -20.32 -6.26 11.43
N ILE A 258 -20.53 -6.87 10.26
CA ILE A 258 -19.60 -6.82 9.13
C ILE A 258 -19.46 -5.38 8.63
N LEU A 259 -20.58 -4.68 8.45
CA LEU A 259 -20.56 -3.29 7.95
C LEU A 259 -19.96 -2.31 8.96
N GLU A 260 -20.19 -2.49 10.26
CA GLU A 260 -19.55 -1.72 11.33
C GLU A 260 -18.04 -1.91 11.33
N THR A 261 -17.57 -3.15 11.14
CA THR A 261 -16.15 -3.45 11.02
C THR A 261 -15.54 -2.81 9.77
N TYR A 262 -16.24 -2.86 8.65
CA TYR A 262 -15.83 -2.16 7.44
C TYR A 262 -15.75 -0.65 7.65
N ALA A 263 -16.79 -0.04 8.24
CA ALA A 263 -16.83 1.40 8.52
C ALA A 263 -15.70 1.85 9.47
N GLN A 264 -15.31 0.99 10.42
CA GLN A 264 -14.14 1.25 11.28
C GLN A 264 -12.84 1.35 10.47
N GLY A 265 -12.60 0.43 9.52
CA GLY A 265 -11.42 0.50 8.65
C GLY A 265 -11.46 1.69 7.69
N ALA A 266 -12.64 2.00 7.12
CA ALA A 266 -12.80 3.22 6.30
C ALA A 266 -12.48 4.50 7.09
N SER A 267 -12.80 4.52 8.40
CA SER A 267 -12.40 5.63 9.30
C SER A 267 -10.89 5.74 9.50
N GLY A 268 -10.15 4.63 9.40
CA GLY A 268 -8.68 4.61 9.38
C GLY A 268 -8.12 5.29 8.13
N ALA A 269 -8.67 4.91 6.96
CA ALA A 269 -8.31 5.51 5.68
C ALA A 269 -8.61 7.03 5.64
N ASP A 270 -9.77 7.45 6.17
CA ASP A 270 -10.11 8.87 6.30
C ASP A 270 -9.17 9.62 7.26
N ALA A 271 -8.68 8.96 8.31
CA ALA A 271 -7.68 9.52 9.21
C ALA A 271 -6.35 9.78 8.50
N MET A 272 -5.91 8.83 7.67
CA MET A 272 -4.74 8.98 6.83
C MET A 272 -4.88 10.16 5.86
N LEU A 273 -6.02 10.26 5.17
CA LEU A 273 -6.30 11.38 4.28
C LEU A 273 -6.23 12.73 5.03
N HIS A 274 -6.80 12.79 6.24
CA HIS A 274 -6.73 13.95 7.10
C HIS A 274 -5.28 14.35 7.41
N GLU A 275 -4.45 13.39 7.82
CA GLU A 275 -3.05 13.63 8.17
C GLU A 275 -2.25 14.18 6.98
N LEU A 276 -2.44 13.59 5.79
CA LEU A 276 -1.80 14.05 4.57
C LEU A 276 -2.21 15.48 4.22
N VAL A 277 -3.51 15.75 4.19
CA VAL A 277 -4.02 17.09 3.86
C VAL A 277 -3.60 18.13 4.90
N GLU A 278 -3.64 17.79 6.20
CA GLU A 278 -3.17 18.67 7.27
C GLU A 278 -1.69 19.02 7.10
N HIS A 279 -0.85 18.02 6.78
CA HIS A 279 0.58 18.22 6.56
C HIS A 279 0.83 19.13 5.34
N TYR A 280 0.36 18.72 4.15
CA TYR A 280 0.66 19.41 2.91
C TYR A 280 -0.03 20.78 2.77
N SER A 281 -1.08 21.05 3.53
CA SER A 281 -1.68 22.39 3.60
C SER A 281 -0.77 23.43 4.25
N ARG A 282 0.25 23.00 5.01
CA ARG A 282 1.21 23.87 5.71
C ARG A 282 2.57 23.97 5.02
N VAL A 283 2.84 23.06 4.08
CA VAL A 283 4.10 23.03 3.34
C VAL A 283 3.99 23.97 2.14
N LYS A 284 4.97 24.87 1.97
CA LYS A 284 5.05 25.80 0.82
C LYS A 284 5.73 25.15 -0.39
N GLU A 285 5.23 24.00 -0.78
CA GLU A 285 5.68 23.24 -1.93
C GLU A 285 4.47 22.73 -2.70
N PRO A 286 4.37 23.00 -4.01
CA PRO A 286 3.24 22.55 -4.81
C PRO A 286 3.03 21.05 -4.68
N THR A 287 1.85 20.63 -4.29
CA THR A 287 1.53 19.21 -4.07
C THR A 287 0.11 18.91 -4.55
N ILE A 288 -0.02 17.80 -5.27
CA ILE A 288 -1.30 17.17 -5.65
C ILE A 288 -1.41 15.85 -4.92
N ILE A 289 -2.54 15.60 -4.26
CA ILE A 289 -2.90 14.32 -3.67
C ILE A 289 -4.11 13.78 -4.42
N VAL A 290 -3.96 12.58 -4.98
CA VAL A 290 -5.03 11.79 -5.56
C VAL A 290 -5.32 10.65 -4.59
N PHE A 291 -6.54 10.59 -4.06
CA PHE A 291 -6.99 9.56 -3.13
C PHE A 291 -8.18 8.83 -3.73
N PHE A 292 -8.12 7.51 -3.84
CA PHE A 292 -9.20 6.74 -4.46
C PHE A 292 -9.26 5.31 -3.91
N GLY A 293 -10.45 4.70 -4.00
CA GLY A 293 -10.64 3.28 -3.76
C GLY A 293 -10.34 2.45 -5.00
N ASP A 294 -9.77 1.27 -4.84
CA ASP A 294 -9.47 0.35 -5.93
C ASP A 294 -10.68 -0.48 -6.36
N HIS A 295 -11.43 -1.00 -5.41
CA HIS A 295 -12.66 -1.76 -5.62
C HIS A 295 -13.58 -1.63 -4.40
N LEU A 296 -14.84 -2.03 -4.54
CA LEU A 296 -15.72 -2.16 -3.40
C LEU A 296 -15.26 -3.31 -2.48
N PRO A 297 -15.53 -3.21 -1.16
CA PRO A 297 -15.18 -4.25 -0.22
C PRO A 297 -15.94 -5.56 -0.48
N PHE A 298 -15.28 -6.69 -0.29
CA PHE A 298 -15.92 -7.99 -0.30
C PHE A 298 -16.65 -8.21 1.05
N LEU A 299 -17.91 -7.77 1.12
CA LEU A 299 -18.75 -7.88 2.31
C LEU A 299 -19.52 -9.22 2.31
N GLU A 300 -18.76 -10.31 2.23
CA GLU A 300 -19.16 -11.71 2.18
C GLU A 300 -19.78 -12.18 0.85
N LYS A 301 -19.86 -13.51 0.72
CA LYS A 301 -20.30 -14.18 -0.48
C LYS A 301 -21.72 -13.79 -0.88
N ASP A 302 -22.01 -13.93 -2.18
CA ASP A 302 -23.32 -13.66 -2.75
C ASP A 302 -23.83 -12.25 -2.47
N TYR A 303 -22.89 -11.29 -2.34
CA TYR A 303 -23.19 -9.89 -2.04
C TYR A 303 -24.00 -9.71 -0.75
N PHE A 304 -23.74 -10.53 0.26
CA PHE A 304 -24.58 -10.71 1.44
C PHE A 304 -25.01 -9.37 2.08
N VAL A 305 -24.08 -8.52 2.49
CA VAL A 305 -24.41 -7.24 3.13
C VAL A 305 -25.09 -6.28 2.16
N TYR A 306 -24.64 -6.22 0.91
CA TYR A 306 -25.24 -5.37 -0.12
C TYR A 306 -26.68 -5.73 -0.45
N ARG A 307 -27.04 -7.01 -0.40
CA ARG A 307 -28.39 -7.49 -0.63
C ARG A 307 -29.30 -7.32 0.58
N GLU A 308 -28.82 -7.63 1.79
CA GLU A 308 -29.59 -7.41 3.00
C GLU A 308 -29.89 -5.94 3.24
N SER A 309 -28.93 -5.06 2.95
CA SER A 309 -29.12 -3.60 3.03
C SER A 309 -29.97 -3.05 1.89
N ARG A 310 -30.33 -3.86 0.90
CA ARG A 310 -31.03 -3.43 -0.34
C ARG A 310 -30.28 -2.41 -1.16
N TYR A 311 -28.97 -2.35 -1.00
CA TYR A 311 -28.13 -1.53 -1.89
C TYR A 311 -28.20 -2.03 -3.33
N ILE A 312 -28.27 -3.37 -3.51
CA ILE A 312 -28.60 -4.02 -4.77
C ILE A 312 -29.70 -5.07 -4.57
N SER A 313 -30.46 -5.35 -5.61
CA SER A 313 -31.40 -6.47 -5.64
C SER A 313 -30.74 -7.81 -5.97
N GLY A 314 -29.59 -7.79 -6.63
CA GLY A 314 -28.81 -8.92 -7.13
C GLY A 314 -28.02 -8.50 -8.36
N GLU A 315 -27.45 -9.47 -9.09
CA GLU A 315 -26.70 -9.19 -10.33
C GLU A 315 -27.57 -8.64 -11.46
N ASP A 316 -28.90 -8.85 -11.37
CA ASP A 316 -29.87 -8.28 -12.30
C ASP A 316 -30.30 -6.84 -11.94
N ASP A 317 -29.71 -6.23 -10.92
CA ASP A 317 -29.99 -4.83 -10.58
C ASP A 317 -29.62 -3.92 -11.76
N PRO A 318 -30.52 -3.04 -12.23
CA PRO A 318 -30.22 -2.16 -13.37
C PRO A 318 -28.97 -1.30 -13.20
N ASP A 319 -28.66 -0.95 -11.94
CA ASP A 319 -27.52 -0.12 -11.59
C ASP A 319 -26.34 -0.95 -11.07
N PHE A 320 -26.35 -2.28 -11.25
CA PHE A 320 -25.34 -3.19 -10.68
C PHE A 320 -23.91 -2.79 -11.01
N LEU A 321 -23.62 -2.48 -12.27
CA LEU A 321 -22.30 -2.06 -12.68
C LEU A 321 -21.87 -0.78 -11.97
N ASP A 322 -22.72 0.22 -11.94
CA ASP A 322 -22.40 1.51 -11.31
C ASP A 322 -22.25 1.37 -9.79
N LYS A 323 -23.16 0.64 -9.14
CA LYS A 323 -23.14 0.44 -7.68
C LYS A 323 -21.96 -0.42 -7.22
N MET A 324 -21.66 -1.51 -7.93
CA MET A 324 -20.73 -2.52 -7.44
C MET A 324 -19.29 -2.35 -7.94
N TYR A 325 -19.08 -1.48 -8.94
CA TYR A 325 -17.75 -1.25 -9.53
C TYR A 325 -17.31 0.22 -9.50
N SER A 326 -18.13 1.15 -9.01
CA SER A 326 -17.71 2.54 -8.89
C SER A 326 -17.13 2.84 -7.51
N THR A 327 -15.88 3.26 -7.48
CA THR A 327 -15.15 3.65 -6.28
C THR A 327 -14.98 5.17 -6.20
N PRO A 328 -14.93 5.76 -4.99
CA PRO A 328 -14.70 7.19 -4.85
C PRO A 328 -13.31 7.61 -5.31
N VAL A 329 -13.20 8.82 -5.85
CA VAL A 329 -11.94 9.51 -6.13
C VAL A 329 -12.00 10.95 -5.66
N LEU A 330 -10.91 11.43 -5.09
CA LEU A 330 -10.70 12.82 -4.67
C LEU A 330 -9.35 13.31 -5.18
N VAL A 331 -9.31 14.52 -5.72
CA VAL A 331 -8.08 15.20 -6.13
C VAL A 331 -7.94 16.50 -5.36
N TRP A 332 -7.07 16.50 -4.39
CA TRP A 332 -6.73 17.66 -3.58
C TRP A 332 -5.40 18.28 -4.06
N ASN A 333 -5.26 19.57 -3.89
CA ASN A 333 -3.99 20.28 -4.10
C ASN A 333 -3.89 21.53 -3.23
N ASN A 334 -2.67 22.02 -3.02
CA ASN A 334 -2.41 23.21 -2.19
C ASN A 334 -2.04 24.46 -3.00
N TYR A 335 -1.98 24.43 -4.32
CA TYR A 335 -1.40 25.52 -5.12
C TYR A 335 -2.22 25.94 -6.34
N LEU A 336 -3.06 25.07 -6.89
CA LEU A 336 -3.89 25.40 -8.04
C LEU A 336 -5.14 26.18 -7.61
N PRO A 337 -5.68 27.04 -8.47
CA PRO A 337 -7.00 27.62 -8.24
C PRO A 337 -8.03 26.51 -8.02
N GLN A 338 -8.97 26.76 -7.11
CA GLN A 338 -10.04 25.81 -6.82
C GLN A 338 -11.04 25.77 -7.99
N ASN A 339 -10.78 24.89 -8.96
CA ASN A 339 -11.74 24.49 -9.99
C ASN A 339 -12.22 23.09 -9.64
N LYS A 340 -13.39 23.01 -9.01
CA LYS A 340 -13.99 21.73 -8.68
C LYS A 340 -14.59 21.11 -9.93
N GLU A 341 -14.16 19.91 -10.28
CA GLU A 341 -14.74 19.07 -11.32
C GLU A 341 -15.38 17.84 -10.70
N THR A 342 -16.38 17.28 -11.36
CA THR A 342 -16.94 15.96 -11.02
C THR A 342 -16.43 14.95 -12.01
N LEU A 343 -15.62 14.02 -11.53
CA LEU A 343 -15.00 12.98 -12.33
C LEU A 343 -15.92 11.75 -12.42
N HIS A 344 -15.99 11.16 -13.61
CA HIS A 344 -16.56 9.85 -13.82
C HIS A 344 -15.76 9.18 -14.94
N MET A 345 -14.82 8.30 -14.60
CA MET A 345 -13.88 7.76 -15.57
C MET A 345 -13.43 6.35 -15.21
N SER A 346 -12.82 5.67 -16.16
CA SER A 346 -12.04 4.44 -15.89
C SER A 346 -10.70 4.79 -15.25
N PRO A 347 -10.14 3.95 -14.36
CA PRO A 347 -8.86 4.20 -13.69
C PRO A 347 -7.70 4.46 -14.68
N SER A 348 -7.73 3.87 -15.86
CA SER A 348 -6.72 4.06 -16.90
C SER A 348 -6.57 5.50 -17.43
N PHE A 349 -7.56 6.35 -17.19
CA PHE A 349 -7.51 7.77 -17.54
C PHE A 349 -7.03 8.66 -16.40
N LEU A 350 -6.92 8.14 -15.18
CA LEU A 350 -6.58 8.94 -14.01
C LEU A 350 -5.16 9.52 -14.10
N GLY A 351 -4.17 8.70 -14.48
CA GLY A 351 -2.79 9.15 -14.67
C GLY A 351 -2.66 10.27 -15.72
N PRO A 352 -3.18 10.10 -16.96
CA PRO A 352 -3.25 11.16 -17.96
C PRO A 352 -3.95 12.44 -17.48
N TYR A 353 -5.05 12.30 -16.73
CA TYR A 353 -5.76 13.44 -16.13
C TYR A 353 -4.88 14.22 -15.14
N VAL A 354 -4.18 13.51 -14.25
CA VAL A 354 -3.28 14.12 -13.25
C VAL A 354 -2.12 14.86 -13.92
N LEU A 355 -1.49 14.27 -14.93
CA LEU A 355 -0.44 14.94 -15.70
C LEU A 355 -0.94 16.24 -16.34
N HIS A 356 -2.14 16.20 -16.93
CA HIS A 356 -2.75 17.39 -17.52
C HIS A 356 -3.07 18.47 -16.46
N LEU A 357 -3.69 18.08 -15.34
CA LEU A 357 -4.00 18.98 -14.22
C LEU A 357 -2.74 19.65 -13.67
N ALA A 358 -1.68 18.88 -13.49
CA ALA A 358 -0.39 19.36 -12.99
C ALA A 358 0.40 20.18 -14.04
N LYS A 359 -0.06 20.23 -15.28
CA LYS A 359 0.63 20.82 -16.44
C LYS A 359 2.01 20.17 -16.69
N LEU A 360 2.13 18.90 -16.41
CA LEU A 360 3.32 18.11 -16.66
C LEU A 360 3.23 17.44 -18.03
N ALA A 361 4.34 17.50 -18.79
CA ALA A 361 4.39 16.82 -20.07
C ALA A 361 4.36 15.30 -19.84
N GLY A 362 3.43 14.64 -20.49
CA GLY A 362 3.31 13.20 -20.52
C GLY A 362 4.11 12.54 -21.67
N SER A 363 3.57 11.44 -22.16
CA SER A 363 4.00 10.75 -23.37
C SER A 363 2.94 10.89 -24.47
N GLY A 364 3.29 10.55 -25.69
CA GLY A 364 2.29 10.52 -26.77
C GLY A 364 1.13 9.54 -26.52
N TYR A 365 1.34 8.54 -25.63
CA TYR A 365 0.28 7.64 -25.20
C TYR A 365 -0.62 8.29 -24.16
N THR A 366 -0.07 8.95 -23.14
CA THR A 366 -0.88 9.66 -22.15
C THR A 366 -1.66 10.82 -22.75
N ASP A 367 -1.10 11.52 -23.74
CA ASP A 367 -1.81 12.58 -24.47
C ASP A 367 -2.99 12.02 -25.26
N PHE A 368 -2.77 10.89 -25.96
CA PHE A 368 -3.84 10.15 -26.65
C PHE A 368 -4.95 9.74 -25.67
N LEU A 369 -4.59 9.17 -24.50
CA LEU A 369 -5.57 8.74 -23.51
C LEU A 369 -6.36 9.94 -22.93
N TYR A 370 -5.71 11.06 -22.67
CA TYR A 370 -6.40 12.26 -22.21
C TYR A 370 -7.40 12.79 -23.24
N ASP A 371 -7.06 12.74 -24.53
CA ASP A 371 -7.99 13.13 -25.60
C ASP A 371 -9.12 12.11 -25.79
N LEU A 372 -8.85 10.82 -25.56
CA LEU A 372 -9.88 9.78 -25.57
C LEU A 372 -10.84 9.95 -24.39
N TYR A 373 -10.31 10.22 -23.20
CA TYR A 373 -11.11 10.49 -21.99
C TYR A 373 -12.19 11.55 -22.22
N LYS A 374 -11.88 12.63 -22.91
CA LYS A 374 -12.87 13.70 -23.21
C LYS A 374 -14.05 13.22 -24.06
N ARG A 375 -13.91 12.12 -24.76
CA ARG A 375 -14.94 11.58 -25.66
C ARG A 375 -15.60 10.32 -25.11
N VAL A 376 -14.80 9.45 -24.49
CA VAL A 376 -15.21 8.16 -23.92
C VAL A 376 -14.55 8.02 -22.55
N PRO A 377 -15.14 8.65 -21.50
CA PRO A 377 -14.51 8.69 -20.19
C PRO A 377 -14.52 7.34 -19.45
N ILE A 378 -15.38 6.43 -19.86
CA ILE A 378 -15.57 5.14 -19.21
C ILE A 378 -15.39 4.01 -20.23
N ILE A 379 -14.63 3.00 -19.85
CA ILE A 379 -14.48 1.75 -20.60
C ILE A 379 -15.16 0.63 -19.78
N PRO A 380 -16.44 0.37 -20.01
CA PRO A 380 -17.17 -0.69 -19.31
C PRO A 380 -16.87 -2.07 -19.90
N PRO A 381 -17.37 -3.18 -19.31
CA PRO A 381 -17.44 -4.47 -19.99
C PRO A 381 -18.17 -4.37 -21.32
N LYS A 382 -17.77 -5.16 -22.32
CA LYS A 382 -18.35 -5.11 -23.69
C LYS A 382 -19.87 -5.24 -23.72
N SER A 383 -20.45 -6.00 -22.77
CA SER A 383 -21.91 -6.16 -22.66
C SER A 383 -22.66 -4.84 -22.41
N TYR A 384 -21.98 -3.80 -21.94
CA TYR A 384 -22.57 -2.47 -21.68
C TYR A 384 -22.35 -1.46 -22.80
N TYR A 385 -21.60 -1.82 -23.86
CA TYR A 385 -21.26 -0.87 -24.93
C TYR A 385 -22.50 -0.27 -25.59
N GLU A 386 -23.48 -1.08 -25.95
CA GLU A 386 -24.72 -0.62 -26.57
C GLU A 386 -25.49 0.33 -25.64
N ALA A 387 -25.67 -0.05 -24.37
CA ALA A 387 -26.37 0.76 -23.37
C ALA A 387 -25.68 2.10 -23.10
N MET A 388 -24.35 2.15 -23.20
CA MET A 388 -23.53 3.34 -22.98
C MET A 388 -23.19 4.07 -24.29
N ASN A 389 -23.76 3.64 -25.43
CA ASN A 389 -23.50 4.21 -26.76
C ASN A 389 -22.00 4.27 -27.14
N ILE A 390 -21.24 3.23 -26.79
CA ILE A 390 -19.84 3.06 -27.12
C ILE A 390 -19.72 2.08 -28.29
N ARG A 391 -18.99 2.47 -29.32
CA ARG A 391 -18.71 1.59 -30.47
C ARG A 391 -17.31 0.99 -30.31
N GLU A 392 -17.12 -0.27 -30.68
CA GLU A 392 -15.79 -0.90 -30.66
C GLU A 392 -14.76 -0.08 -31.45
N ALA A 393 -15.17 0.54 -32.55
CA ALA A 393 -14.31 1.42 -33.34
C ALA A 393 -13.78 2.64 -32.57
N ASP A 394 -14.49 3.12 -31.55
CA ASP A 394 -14.04 4.25 -30.72
C ASP A 394 -12.88 3.87 -29.82
N LEU A 395 -12.71 2.59 -29.51
CA LEU A 395 -11.68 2.01 -28.64
C LEU A 395 -10.60 1.21 -29.39
N ALA A 396 -10.78 0.96 -30.69
CA ALA A 396 -9.88 0.10 -31.47
C ALA A 396 -8.41 0.59 -31.47
N GLU A 397 -8.19 1.89 -31.53
CA GLU A 397 -6.83 2.46 -31.45
C GLU A 397 -6.23 2.28 -30.06
N TYR A 398 -7.03 2.43 -29.00
CA TYR A 398 -6.58 2.20 -27.62
C TYR A 398 -6.13 0.75 -27.43
N GLU A 399 -6.98 -0.19 -27.79
CA GLU A 399 -6.67 -1.62 -27.73
C GLU A 399 -5.41 -1.97 -28.53
N ALA A 400 -5.28 -1.44 -29.75
CA ALA A 400 -4.12 -1.69 -30.59
C ALA A 400 -2.81 -1.15 -29.98
N ARG A 401 -2.82 0.06 -29.43
CA ARG A 401 -1.68 0.65 -28.76
C ARG A 401 -1.28 -0.14 -27.52
N GLN A 402 -2.26 -0.54 -26.69
CA GLN A 402 -2.01 -1.37 -25.51
C GLN A 402 -1.40 -2.72 -25.88
N ARG A 403 -1.91 -3.41 -26.91
CA ARG A 403 -1.34 -4.68 -27.39
C ARG A 403 0.13 -4.53 -27.75
N GLN A 404 0.49 -3.43 -28.40
CA GLN A 404 1.89 -3.12 -28.74
C GLN A 404 2.73 -2.83 -27.48
N ILE A 405 2.22 -2.02 -26.54
CA ILE A 405 2.92 -1.64 -25.30
C ILE A 405 3.23 -2.89 -24.47
N LEU A 406 2.24 -3.75 -24.29
CA LEU A 406 2.37 -4.98 -23.50
C LEU A 406 2.96 -6.16 -24.30
N ALA A 407 3.28 -5.97 -25.60
CA ALA A 407 3.81 -7.01 -26.48
C ALA A 407 2.96 -8.29 -26.53
N LEU A 408 1.63 -8.15 -26.48
CA LEU A 408 0.71 -9.29 -26.38
C LEU A 408 0.76 -10.26 -27.58
N ASP A 409 1.27 -9.80 -28.73
CA ASP A 409 1.37 -10.57 -29.97
C ASP A 409 2.80 -11.11 -30.22
N GLU A 410 3.74 -10.81 -29.31
CA GLU A 410 5.14 -11.25 -29.41
C GLU A 410 5.34 -12.57 -28.65
N GLN A 411 6.38 -13.33 -29.02
CA GLN A 411 6.82 -14.44 -28.15
C GLN A 411 7.28 -13.85 -26.81
N ALA A 412 6.98 -14.56 -25.71
CA ALA A 412 7.36 -14.10 -24.38
C ALA A 412 8.83 -13.64 -24.38
N PRO A 413 9.12 -12.42 -23.91
CA PRO A 413 10.49 -11.93 -23.83
C PRO A 413 11.32 -12.84 -22.93
N ASP A 414 12.63 -12.86 -23.18
CA ASP A 414 13.57 -13.56 -22.30
C ASP A 414 13.44 -12.96 -20.89
N GLU A 415 12.96 -13.77 -19.93
CA GLU A 415 12.77 -13.37 -18.53
C GLU A 415 14.09 -12.93 -17.84
N SER A 416 15.23 -13.09 -18.50
CA SER A 416 16.56 -12.69 -18.02
C SER A 416 16.90 -11.21 -18.25
N ALA A 417 16.09 -10.46 -19.00
CA ALA A 417 16.37 -9.06 -19.26
C ALA A 417 16.12 -8.21 -17.98
N ALA A 418 17.20 -7.75 -17.35
CA ALA A 418 17.09 -6.84 -16.22
C ALA A 418 16.41 -5.52 -16.64
N PRO A 419 15.52 -4.94 -15.79
CA PRO A 419 14.94 -3.63 -16.05
C PRO A 419 15.99 -2.55 -16.27
N ALA A 420 15.71 -1.57 -17.13
CA ALA A 420 16.64 -0.48 -17.45
C ALA A 420 17.06 0.34 -16.21
N ASN A 421 16.20 0.39 -15.17
CA ASN A 421 16.43 1.14 -13.92
C ASN A 421 17.06 0.30 -12.80
N ASP A 422 17.53 -0.91 -13.07
CA ASP A 422 17.96 -1.85 -12.02
C ASP A 422 19.08 -1.29 -11.12
N ALA A 423 20.04 -0.59 -11.69
CA ALA A 423 21.18 -0.03 -10.96
C ALA A 423 20.80 1.06 -9.93
N ASN A 424 19.63 1.70 -10.10
CA ASN A 424 19.16 2.80 -9.25
C ASN A 424 17.97 2.40 -8.35
N TYR A 425 17.50 1.17 -8.45
CA TYR A 425 16.36 0.69 -7.68
C TYR A 425 16.76 0.34 -6.24
N THR A 426 16.04 0.88 -5.29
CA THR A 426 16.33 0.71 -3.86
C THR A 426 15.14 0.08 -3.15
N MET A 427 15.37 -1.03 -2.44
CA MET A 427 14.39 -1.58 -1.50
C MET A 427 14.42 -0.83 -0.17
N GLY A 428 13.24 -0.48 0.34
CA GLY A 428 13.08 0.23 1.60
C GLY A 428 13.83 1.56 1.65
N TYR A 429 14.51 1.78 2.75
CA TYR A 429 15.31 3.00 3.00
C TYR A 429 16.77 2.85 2.53
N GLY A 430 17.08 1.80 1.78
CA GLY A 430 18.44 1.40 1.41
C GLY A 430 19.14 0.62 2.54
N ALA A 431 20.46 0.52 2.45
CA ALA A 431 21.24 -0.28 3.39
C ALA A 431 20.99 0.10 4.86
N PRO A 432 20.64 -0.85 5.74
CA PRO A 432 20.65 -0.63 7.18
C PRO A 432 22.07 -0.35 7.68
N SER A 433 22.20 0.20 8.89
CA SER A 433 23.51 0.52 9.45
C SER A 433 23.71 -0.12 10.82
N ILE A 434 24.96 -0.46 11.16
CA ILE A 434 25.39 -0.82 12.50
C ILE A 434 26.30 0.30 13.02
N ALA A 435 25.83 1.04 14.04
CA ALA A 435 26.61 2.07 14.70
C ALA A 435 27.41 1.52 15.88
N SER A 436 26.81 0.59 16.64
CA SER A 436 27.44 -0.04 17.80
C SER A 436 26.80 -1.37 18.15
N VAL A 437 27.56 -2.21 18.87
CA VAL A 437 27.08 -3.48 19.44
C VAL A 437 27.41 -3.48 20.94
N SER A 438 26.47 -3.88 21.78
CA SER A 438 26.64 -3.97 23.23
C SER A 438 26.25 -5.37 23.75
N PRO A 439 27.15 -6.05 24.50
CA PRO A 439 28.50 -5.62 24.86
C PRO A 439 29.44 -5.54 23.65
N ALA A 440 30.46 -4.67 23.71
CA ALA A 440 31.45 -4.46 22.63
C ALA A 440 32.35 -5.69 22.40
N SER A 441 32.37 -6.61 23.34
CA SER A 441 33.02 -7.92 23.20
C SER A 441 32.25 -9.00 23.96
N ILE A 442 32.35 -10.24 23.53
CA ILE A 442 31.82 -11.39 24.25
C ILE A 442 32.95 -12.29 24.72
N ARG A 443 32.73 -13.01 25.84
CA ARG A 443 33.73 -13.92 26.38
C ARG A 443 33.65 -15.26 25.66
N ALA A 444 34.80 -15.77 25.20
CA ALA A 444 34.92 -17.12 24.68
C ALA A 444 34.49 -18.15 25.75
N GLY A 445 33.79 -19.19 25.35
CA GLY A 445 33.32 -20.23 26.25
C GLY A 445 34.50 -20.93 26.88
N ASP A 446 34.77 -20.74 28.21
CA ASP A 446 35.70 -21.59 28.92
C ASP A 446 35.02 -22.94 29.17
N GLY A 447 35.58 -24.00 28.57
CA GLY A 447 35.04 -25.36 28.61
C GLY A 447 35.09 -26.02 30.00
N LYS A 448 35.15 -25.25 31.11
CA LYS A 448 35.38 -25.78 32.47
C LYS A 448 34.21 -25.61 33.45
N LEU A 449 33.18 -24.81 33.09
CA LEU A 449 31.96 -24.72 33.89
C LEU A 449 30.74 -24.97 33.02
N PRO A 450 29.75 -25.74 33.47
CA PRO A 450 28.50 -25.86 32.76
C PRO A 450 27.82 -24.49 32.79
N ASP A 451 28.12 -23.64 31.79
CA ASP A 451 27.39 -22.40 31.57
C ASP A 451 25.97 -22.79 31.16
N LEU A 452 25.03 -22.51 32.02
CA LEU A 452 23.60 -22.74 31.78
C LEU A 452 23.06 -21.86 30.65
N ARG A 453 23.82 -20.87 30.20
CA ARG A 453 23.48 -20.03 29.07
C ARG A 453 23.84 -20.72 27.77
N LYS A 454 22.80 -20.95 26.96
CA LYS A 454 22.95 -21.55 25.63
C LYS A 454 23.39 -20.55 24.55
N SER A 455 23.36 -19.24 24.86
CA SER A 455 23.63 -18.14 23.92
C SER A 455 24.17 -16.90 24.65
N ALA A 456 24.81 -15.99 23.89
CA ALA A 456 25.15 -14.65 24.33
C ALA A 456 24.20 -13.66 23.66
N SER A 457 23.55 -12.80 24.46
CA SER A 457 22.68 -11.75 23.94
C SER A 457 23.50 -10.51 23.63
N VAL A 458 23.29 -9.93 22.46
CA VAL A 458 23.87 -8.66 22.03
C VAL A 458 22.78 -7.70 21.56
N THR A 459 22.94 -6.42 21.89
CA THR A 459 22.11 -5.34 21.33
C THR A 459 22.88 -4.66 20.21
N VAL A 460 22.33 -4.69 19.00
CA VAL A 460 22.83 -3.98 17.84
C VAL A 460 22.09 -2.66 17.72
N ARG A 461 22.82 -1.55 17.74
CA ARG A 461 22.26 -0.22 17.50
C ARG A 461 22.71 0.30 16.14
N GLY A 462 21.80 0.96 15.45
CA GLY A 462 22.04 1.47 14.10
C GLY A 462 20.86 2.21 13.55
N GLY A 463 20.38 1.84 12.37
CA GLY A 463 19.20 2.48 11.78
C GLY A 463 18.61 1.71 10.61
N LYS A 464 17.39 2.09 10.26
CA LYS A 464 16.58 1.50 9.18
C LYS A 464 16.15 0.06 9.48
N PHE A 465 15.83 -0.23 10.74
CA PHE A 465 15.38 -1.54 11.19
C PHE A 465 13.86 -1.64 11.13
N GLY A 466 13.35 -2.62 10.39
CA GLY A 466 11.93 -2.91 10.25
C GLY A 466 11.61 -4.36 10.61
N ILE A 467 10.40 -4.78 10.28
CA ILE A 467 9.87 -6.14 10.54
C ILE A 467 10.80 -7.24 10.00
N GLY A 468 11.35 -7.04 8.81
CA GLY A 468 12.26 -8.02 8.16
C GLY A 468 13.70 -8.01 8.68
N THR A 469 14.02 -7.25 9.72
CA THR A 469 15.39 -7.10 10.22
C THR A 469 15.88 -8.35 10.94
N ILE A 470 16.98 -8.94 10.46
CA ILE A 470 17.65 -10.10 11.07
C ILE A 470 19.15 -9.80 11.19
N VAL A 471 19.73 -10.11 12.35
CA VAL A 471 21.18 -10.09 12.56
C VAL A 471 21.78 -11.41 12.09
N PHE A 472 22.85 -11.32 11.33
CA PHE A 472 23.64 -12.46 10.89
C PHE A 472 25.01 -12.43 11.58
N ALA A 473 25.55 -13.61 11.94
CA ALA A 473 26.93 -13.75 12.39
C ALA A 473 27.61 -14.80 11.52
N ASP A 474 28.79 -14.48 10.96
CA ASP A 474 29.53 -15.31 10.01
C ASP A 474 28.63 -15.92 8.92
N GLY A 475 27.73 -15.08 8.37
CA GLY A 475 26.78 -15.47 7.32
C GLY A 475 25.57 -16.30 7.78
N ARG A 476 25.40 -16.58 9.08
CA ARG A 476 24.28 -17.36 9.65
C ARG A 476 23.27 -16.46 10.33
N PRO A 477 21.96 -16.64 10.07
CA PRO A 477 20.91 -15.85 10.74
C PRO A 477 20.85 -16.20 12.24
N LEU A 478 20.66 -15.17 13.05
CA LEU A 478 20.50 -15.28 14.50
C LEU A 478 19.04 -15.03 14.90
N PRO A 479 18.55 -15.66 15.98
CA PRO A 479 17.32 -15.25 16.62
C PRO A 479 17.41 -13.77 16.97
N THR A 480 16.58 -12.94 16.29
CA THR A 480 16.61 -11.48 16.39
C THR A 480 15.28 -10.99 16.93
N THR A 481 15.33 -10.06 17.88
CA THR A 481 14.15 -9.37 18.40
C THR A 481 14.26 -7.88 18.10
N TRP A 482 13.27 -7.36 17.41
CA TRP A 482 13.16 -5.93 17.11
C TRP A 482 12.81 -5.14 18.37
N LEU A 483 13.45 -4.03 18.62
CA LEU A 483 13.20 -3.12 19.74
C LEU A 483 12.72 -1.73 19.26
N SER A 484 13.36 -1.20 18.22
CA SER A 484 13.02 0.07 17.57
C SER A 484 13.64 0.14 16.16
N GLU A 485 13.30 1.15 15.39
CA GLU A 485 13.91 1.42 14.08
C GLU A 485 15.44 1.63 14.15
N GLU A 486 15.99 1.76 15.37
CA GLU A 486 17.40 1.99 15.66
C GLU A 486 18.06 0.88 16.51
N ALA A 487 17.31 -0.13 16.97
CA ALA A 487 17.83 -1.14 17.86
C ALA A 487 17.17 -2.50 17.67
N VAL A 488 18.01 -3.55 17.65
CA VAL A 488 17.58 -4.94 17.72
C VAL A 488 18.44 -5.71 18.72
N THR A 489 17.92 -6.80 19.30
CA THR A 489 18.73 -7.77 20.04
C THR A 489 18.88 -9.05 19.27
N ALA A 490 20.03 -9.71 19.41
CA ALA A 490 20.29 -10.99 18.78
C ALA A 490 20.94 -11.97 19.74
N GLU A 491 20.61 -13.26 19.60
CA GLU A 491 21.14 -14.34 20.41
C GLU A 491 22.20 -15.11 19.63
N ILE A 492 23.47 -14.97 20.04
CA ILE A 492 24.61 -15.68 19.41
C ILE A 492 24.75 -17.05 20.06
N PRO A 493 24.61 -18.18 19.34
CA PRO A 493 24.79 -19.51 19.87
C PRO A 493 26.22 -19.76 20.34
N LYS A 494 26.39 -20.51 21.42
CA LYS A 494 27.68 -20.77 22.08
C LYS A 494 28.76 -21.33 21.14
N ASN A 495 28.38 -22.18 20.22
CA ASN A 495 29.30 -22.79 19.25
C ASN A 495 29.93 -21.78 18.26
N MET A 496 29.42 -20.53 18.21
CA MET A 496 29.98 -19.47 17.37
C MET A 496 31.06 -18.65 18.10
N TYR A 497 31.14 -18.72 19.45
CA TYR A 497 32.14 -17.99 20.24
C TYR A 497 32.89 -18.87 21.25
N ASP A 498 33.10 -20.17 20.96
CA ASP A 498 33.84 -21.10 21.80
C ASP A 498 35.33 -20.74 21.95
N LYS A 499 35.90 -20.05 20.97
CA LYS A 499 37.29 -19.63 20.91
C LYS A 499 37.43 -18.13 20.74
N PRO A 500 38.51 -17.52 21.29
CA PRO A 500 38.82 -16.12 21.02
C PRO A 500 39.02 -15.87 19.53
N GLY A 501 38.58 -14.67 19.07
CA GLY A 501 38.65 -14.25 17.68
C GLY A 501 37.71 -13.05 17.42
N SER A 502 37.09 -13.05 16.28
CA SER A 502 36.05 -12.08 15.92
C SER A 502 34.91 -12.78 15.19
N LEU A 503 33.71 -12.25 15.34
CA LEU A 503 32.52 -12.61 14.56
C LEU A 503 32.17 -11.47 13.63
N GLU A 504 31.88 -11.78 12.38
CA GLU A 504 31.39 -10.84 11.39
C GLU A 504 29.87 -10.70 11.56
N LEU A 505 29.44 -9.56 12.12
CA LEU A 505 28.02 -9.25 12.25
C LEU A 505 27.55 -8.41 11.06
N GLN A 506 26.40 -8.78 10.50
CA GLN A 506 25.66 -7.98 9.53
C GLN A 506 24.19 -7.91 9.94
N VAL A 507 23.55 -6.79 9.66
CA VAL A 507 22.10 -6.65 9.71
C VAL A 507 21.58 -6.74 8.29
N LYS A 508 20.62 -7.62 8.08
CA LYS A 508 19.94 -7.78 6.79
C LYS A 508 18.45 -7.61 6.98
N VAL A 509 17.80 -7.00 6.00
CA VAL A 509 16.34 -7.02 5.86
C VAL A 509 16.00 -8.15 4.92
N VAL A 510 15.22 -9.10 5.40
CA VAL A 510 14.92 -10.37 4.71
C VAL A 510 13.41 -10.54 4.63
N ASP A 511 12.92 -11.00 3.50
CA ASP A 511 11.50 -11.35 3.34
C ASP A 511 11.21 -12.76 3.83
N GLU A 512 9.93 -13.18 3.83
CA GLU A 512 9.53 -14.51 4.28
C GLU A 512 9.98 -15.65 3.36
N LYS A 513 10.48 -15.33 2.15
CA LYS A 513 11.11 -16.26 1.21
C LYS A 513 12.63 -16.32 1.36
N GLU A 514 13.15 -15.73 2.46
CA GLU A 514 14.58 -15.65 2.75
C GLU A 514 15.38 -14.81 1.73
N THR A 515 14.72 -13.97 0.93
CA THR A 515 15.40 -13.06 0.01
C THR A 515 15.96 -11.87 0.77
N VAL A 516 17.25 -11.58 0.59
CA VAL A 516 17.88 -10.40 1.17
C VAL A 516 17.46 -9.17 0.34
N LEU A 517 16.76 -8.24 0.96
CA LEU A 517 16.27 -6.99 0.34
C LEU A 517 17.25 -5.83 0.53
N ALA A 518 17.93 -5.80 1.67
CA ALA A 518 18.97 -4.82 1.99
C ALA A 518 19.93 -5.40 3.04
N GLU A 519 21.19 -4.96 3.04
CA GLU A 519 22.18 -5.42 4.01
C GLU A 519 23.13 -4.31 4.45
N SER A 520 23.61 -4.39 5.71
CA SER A 520 24.57 -3.47 6.28
C SER A 520 26.00 -3.80 5.88
N GLN A 521 26.89 -2.88 6.16
CA GLN A 521 28.33 -3.20 6.23
C GLN A 521 28.59 -4.19 7.36
N VAL A 522 29.70 -4.94 7.24
CA VAL A 522 30.15 -5.89 8.28
C VAL A 522 30.66 -5.10 9.50
N TYR A 523 30.24 -5.55 10.68
CA TYR A 523 30.76 -5.11 11.97
C TYR A 523 31.49 -6.27 12.65
N LEU A 524 32.75 -6.05 13.09
CA LEU A 524 33.56 -7.05 13.75
C LEU A 524 33.33 -7.03 15.27
N LEU A 525 32.66 -8.04 15.81
CA LEU A 525 32.47 -8.25 17.25
C LEU A 525 33.62 -9.08 17.82
N SER A 526 34.35 -8.53 18.81
CA SER A 526 35.45 -9.22 19.43
C SER A 526 35.01 -10.36 20.35
N VAL A 527 35.67 -11.53 20.24
CA VAL A 527 35.51 -12.67 21.14
C VAL A 527 36.80 -12.78 21.95
N THR A 528 36.77 -12.53 23.26
CA THR A 528 37.97 -12.44 24.12
C THR A 528 37.97 -13.49 25.23
N ASN A 529 39.15 -13.75 25.80
CA ASN A 529 39.27 -14.56 27.02
C ASN A 529 38.97 -13.76 28.30
N GLN A 530 38.91 -12.43 28.19
CA GLN A 530 38.68 -11.55 29.32
C GLN A 530 37.16 -11.30 29.51
N LYS A 531 36.78 -11.05 30.77
CA LYS A 531 35.40 -10.63 31.06
C LYS A 531 35.15 -9.24 30.41
N PRO A 532 34.06 -9.03 29.70
CA PRO A 532 33.75 -7.74 29.06
C PRO A 532 33.64 -6.60 30.06
#